data_40e2e3d6e35e24455f1e8792e6752714
#
_entry.id   40e2e3d6e35e24455f1e8792e6752714
#
_cell.length_a   1.000
_cell.length_b   1.000
_cell.length_c   1.000
_cell.angle_alpha   90.00
_cell.angle_beta   90.00
_cell.angle_gamma   90.00
#
_symmetry.space_group_name_H-M   'P 1'
#
loop_
_entity.id
_entity.type
_entity.pdbx_description
1 polymer ?
#
loop_
_entity_poly.entity_id
_entity_poly.type
_entity_poly.pdbx_seq_one_letter_code
_entity_poly.pdbx_strand_id
1 'polypeptide(L)'
;MSTPPRPTATDADVDALVDRYYGTRGAVGYADALPLNPADTALVVVDAQQHLTTRAIRDSLVLAGLYDETVEPVLEVMDAHLQAALDNVSAVLATCRGLGVRVVHVGIQAMLPGAEDTGALHKAAGMLYPPGSPDSAFLPEATPVAGEIVLTKTCSGVHVGTQIDQVLRNLGVDKVFMAGFYTDQCISTSVRDLADLGYRVSLIDDAMAAMSPARHQNALQSIRKLYANSESTADFVARAEALSSKRRGGWFTGRHRQA
;
A
#
# COMPACT_ATOMS: atom_id res chain seq x y z
N MET A 1 8.31 -45.38 35.26
CA MET A 1 8.18 -44.99 33.84
C MET A 1 8.34 -43.48 33.76
N SER A 2 9.48 -42.95 33.28
CA SER A 2 9.67 -41.51 33.15
C SER A 2 8.90 -41.02 31.92
N THR A 3 8.09 -40.00 32.12
CA THR A 3 7.38 -39.29 31.01
C THR A 3 8.44 -38.75 30.03
N PRO A 4 8.32 -38.97 28.72
CA PRO A 4 9.26 -38.39 27.78
C PRO A 4 9.22 -36.86 27.87
N PRO A 5 10.35 -36.17 27.68
CA PRO A 5 10.37 -34.71 27.71
C PRO A 5 9.43 -34.14 26.67
N ARG A 6 8.66 -33.11 27.03
CA ARG A 6 7.83 -32.38 26.05
C ARG A 6 8.74 -31.77 24.99
N PRO A 7 8.37 -31.87 23.72
CA PRO A 7 9.10 -31.14 22.69
C PRO A 7 9.09 -29.64 23.00
N THR A 8 10.24 -29.02 22.94
CA THR A 8 10.38 -27.57 23.12
C THR A 8 9.91 -26.89 21.84
N ALA A 9 8.80 -26.15 21.94
CA ALA A 9 8.32 -25.33 20.82
C ALA A 9 9.29 -24.16 20.57
N THR A 10 9.44 -23.77 19.32
CA THR A 10 10.24 -22.63 18.86
C THR A 10 9.32 -21.44 18.53
N ASP A 11 9.91 -20.23 18.36
CA ASP A 11 9.16 -19.06 17.92
C ASP A 11 8.50 -19.29 16.55
N ALA A 12 9.15 -20.02 15.66
CA ALA A 12 8.58 -20.42 14.37
C ALA A 12 7.32 -21.30 14.52
N ASP A 13 7.26 -22.16 15.54
CA ASP A 13 6.07 -22.96 15.84
C ASP A 13 4.93 -22.07 16.37
N VAL A 14 5.26 -21.03 17.12
CA VAL A 14 4.28 -20.03 17.58
C VAL A 14 3.69 -19.28 16.40
N ASP A 15 4.53 -18.77 15.49
CA ASP A 15 4.10 -18.05 14.29
C ASP A 15 3.21 -18.94 13.41
N ALA A 16 3.60 -20.20 13.19
CA ALA A 16 2.80 -21.16 12.43
C ALA A 16 1.44 -21.47 13.09
N LEU A 17 1.39 -21.49 14.42
CA LEU A 17 0.14 -21.66 15.17
C LEU A 17 -0.76 -20.42 15.04
N VAL A 18 -0.20 -19.23 15.18
CA VAL A 18 -0.92 -17.96 15.05
C VAL A 18 -1.51 -17.86 13.64
N ASP A 19 -0.74 -18.20 12.63
CA ASP A 19 -1.18 -18.21 11.23
C ASP A 19 -2.38 -19.15 11.01
N ARG A 20 -2.35 -20.35 11.59
CA ARG A 20 -3.49 -21.28 11.56
C ARG A 20 -4.69 -20.73 12.32
N TYR A 21 -4.45 -20.11 13.49
CA TYR A 21 -5.52 -19.53 14.29
C TYR A 21 -6.27 -18.42 13.54
N TYR A 22 -5.57 -17.51 12.89
CA TYR A 22 -6.21 -16.49 12.05
C TYR A 22 -6.92 -17.09 10.83
N GLY A 23 -6.39 -18.16 10.25
CA GLY A 23 -7.03 -18.90 9.15
C GLY A 23 -8.36 -19.55 9.56
N THR A 24 -8.53 -19.96 10.84
CA THR A 24 -9.79 -20.53 11.33
C THR A 24 -10.86 -19.49 11.65
N ARG A 25 -10.47 -18.22 11.79
CA ARG A 25 -11.37 -17.10 12.06
C ARG A 25 -12.00 -16.53 10.78
N GLY A 26 -12.20 -17.32 9.77
CA GLY A 26 -12.80 -16.96 8.47
C GLY A 26 -14.02 -16.03 8.49
N ALA A 27 -14.47 -15.64 9.67
CA ALA A 27 -15.51 -14.64 9.86
C ALA A 27 -15.19 -13.25 9.28
N VAL A 28 -13.93 -12.94 8.98
CA VAL A 28 -13.54 -11.63 8.43
C VAL A 28 -13.26 -11.68 6.95
N GLY A 29 -13.31 -12.86 6.31
CA GLY A 29 -13.17 -12.99 4.85
C GLY A 29 -11.76 -12.73 4.32
N TYR A 30 -10.74 -12.80 5.18
CA TYR A 30 -9.34 -12.55 4.79
C TYR A 30 -8.58 -13.82 4.37
N ALA A 31 -9.26 -14.97 4.28
CA ALA A 31 -8.63 -16.21 3.81
C ALA A 31 -8.42 -16.24 2.28
N ASP A 32 -9.34 -15.61 1.54
CA ASP A 32 -9.35 -15.59 0.08
C ASP A 32 -9.08 -14.18 -0.46
N ALA A 33 -8.54 -14.08 -1.67
CA ALA A 33 -8.37 -12.79 -2.34
C ALA A 33 -9.71 -12.05 -2.46
N LEU A 34 -9.74 -10.76 -2.12
CA LEU A 34 -10.97 -9.97 -2.17
C LEU A 34 -11.52 -9.92 -3.61
N PRO A 35 -12.84 -10.11 -3.78
CA PRO A 35 -13.45 -9.97 -5.10
C PRO A 35 -13.17 -8.59 -5.69
N LEU A 36 -12.65 -8.56 -6.91
CA LEU A 36 -12.37 -7.32 -7.63
C LEU A 36 -13.61 -6.91 -8.45
N ASN A 37 -14.31 -5.87 -8.00
CA ASN A 37 -15.46 -5.32 -8.69
C ASN A 37 -15.31 -3.78 -8.76
N PRO A 38 -15.18 -3.18 -9.96
CA PRO A 38 -14.96 -1.74 -10.09
C PRO A 38 -16.04 -0.86 -9.46
N ALA A 39 -17.24 -1.40 -9.22
CA ALA A 39 -18.34 -0.61 -8.66
C ALA A 39 -18.21 -0.34 -7.15
N ASP A 40 -17.48 -1.22 -6.42
CA ASP A 40 -17.36 -1.16 -4.97
C ASP A 40 -15.89 -1.25 -4.49
N THR A 41 -14.95 -1.08 -5.41
CA THR A 41 -13.51 -1.24 -5.15
C THR A 41 -12.75 0.04 -5.50
N ALA A 42 -11.77 0.40 -4.67
CA ALA A 42 -10.78 1.43 -4.97
C ALA A 42 -9.35 0.90 -4.77
N LEU A 43 -8.42 1.41 -5.57
CA LEU A 43 -6.98 1.35 -5.30
C LEU A 43 -6.57 2.64 -4.60
N VAL A 44 -5.90 2.52 -3.47
CA VAL A 44 -5.29 3.65 -2.75
C VAL A 44 -3.77 3.52 -2.84
N VAL A 45 -3.14 4.47 -3.52
CA VAL A 45 -1.68 4.56 -3.64
C VAL A 45 -1.17 5.62 -2.67
N VAL A 46 -0.33 5.22 -1.73
CA VAL A 46 0.11 6.07 -0.61
C VAL A 46 1.56 6.49 -0.81
N ASP A 47 1.80 7.78 -0.76
CA ASP A 47 3.13 8.41 -0.65
C ASP A 47 4.16 7.97 -1.72
N ALA A 48 3.74 7.61 -2.94
CA ALA A 48 4.66 7.31 -4.04
C ALA A 48 5.26 8.62 -4.61
N GLN A 49 6.10 9.30 -3.82
CA GLN A 49 6.59 10.68 -4.04
C GLN A 49 8.11 10.76 -4.03
N GLN A 50 8.66 11.87 -4.51
CA GLN A 50 10.10 12.10 -4.67
C GLN A 50 10.89 12.01 -3.36
N HIS A 51 10.29 12.36 -2.23
CA HIS A 51 10.94 12.26 -0.91
C HIS A 51 11.26 10.82 -0.47
N LEU A 52 10.72 9.80 -1.14
CA LEU A 52 11.04 8.39 -0.88
C LEU A 52 12.39 7.96 -1.41
N THR A 53 12.93 8.68 -2.38
CA THR A 53 14.22 8.32 -3.00
C THR A 53 15.35 8.42 -2.00
N THR A 54 16.40 7.65 -2.19
CA THR A 54 17.56 7.66 -1.29
C THR A 54 18.33 8.97 -1.32
N ARG A 55 18.01 9.88 -2.26
CA ARG A 55 18.57 11.25 -2.30
C ARG A 55 18.41 11.95 -0.94
N ALA A 56 17.21 11.92 -0.35
CA ALA A 56 16.96 12.57 0.94
C ALA A 56 17.77 11.93 2.08
N ILE A 57 18.00 10.62 2.02
CA ILE A 57 18.85 9.91 2.99
C ILE A 57 20.32 10.35 2.79
N ARG A 58 20.80 10.33 1.56
CA ARG A 58 22.16 10.78 1.22
C ARG A 58 22.44 12.20 1.71
N ASP A 59 21.55 13.13 1.37
CA ASP A 59 21.68 14.53 1.74
C ASP A 59 21.71 14.70 3.26
N SER A 60 20.87 13.97 3.99
CA SER A 60 20.85 13.98 5.46
C SER A 60 22.15 13.43 6.07
N LEU A 61 22.69 12.35 5.53
CA LEU A 61 23.94 11.75 6.00
C LEU A 61 25.14 12.66 5.72
N VAL A 62 25.18 13.30 4.54
CA VAL A 62 26.20 14.30 4.19
C VAL A 62 26.14 15.47 5.17
N LEU A 63 24.95 16.01 5.42
CA LEU A 63 24.76 17.13 6.35
C LEU A 63 25.18 16.79 7.78
N ALA A 64 24.93 15.55 8.20
CA ALA A 64 25.31 15.04 9.53
C ALA A 64 26.79 14.65 9.64
N GLY A 65 27.57 14.67 8.55
CA GLY A 65 28.95 14.20 8.52
C GLY A 65 29.10 12.67 8.69
N LEU A 66 28.05 11.91 8.35
CA LEU A 66 27.98 10.45 8.45
C LEU A 66 28.07 9.75 7.08
N TYR A 67 28.26 10.51 6.02
CA TYR A 67 28.41 9.96 4.67
C TYR A 67 29.87 9.58 4.43
N ASP A 68 30.09 8.32 4.08
CA ASP A 68 31.40 7.77 3.72
C ASP A 68 31.27 6.80 2.51
N GLU A 69 32.38 6.20 2.12
CA GLU A 69 32.46 5.29 0.98
C GLU A 69 31.60 4.01 1.12
N THR A 70 31.16 3.67 2.33
CA THR A 70 30.34 2.47 2.59
C THR A 70 28.85 2.74 2.37
N VAL A 71 28.43 4.00 2.30
CA VAL A 71 27.03 4.41 2.23
C VAL A 71 26.43 4.18 0.83
N GLU A 72 27.16 4.58 -0.23
CA GLU A 72 26.60 4.56 -1.59
C GLU A 72 26.17 3.17 -2.06
N PRO A 73 26.95 2.08 -1.87
CA PRO A 73 26.51 0.74 -2.24
C PRO A 73 25.25 0.28 -1.50
N VAL A 74 25.02 0.76 -0.26
CA VAL A 74 23.80 0.46 0.49
C VAL A 74 22.60 1.22 -0.09
N LEU A 75 22.78 2.50 -0.45
CA LEU A 75 21.73 3.30 -1.07
C LEU A 75 21.32 2.73 -2.44
N GLU A 76 22.27 2.23 -3.23
CA GLU A 76 21.97 1.55 -4.51
C GLU A 76 21.08 0.32 -4.33
N VAL A 77 21.32 -0.49 -3.29
CA VAL A 77 20.48 -1.64 -2.96
C VAL A 77 19.08 -1.19 -2.50
N MET A 78 18.99 -0.10 -1.73
CA MET A 78 17.71 0.46 -1.31
C MET A 78 16.92 0.99 -2.51
N ASP A 79 17.58 1.72 -3.42
CA ASP A 79 16.96 2.22 -4.66
C ASP A 79 16.44 1.09 -5.54
N ALA A 80 17.19 -0.01 -5.67
CA ALA A 80 16.74 -1.18 -6.42
C ALA A 80 15.46 -1.81 -5.83
N HIS A 81 15.35 -1.92 -4.51
CA HIS A 81 14.14 -2.41 -3.85
C HIS A 81 12.96 -1.44 -4.02
N LEU A 82 13.22 -0.13 -3.91
CA LEU A 82 12.20 0.89 -4.14
C LEU A 82 11.69 0.84 -5.58
N GLN A 83 12.61 0.78 -6.56
CA GLN A 83 12.26 0.75 -7.98
C GLN A 83 11.42 -0.49 -8.32
N ALA A 84 11.80 -1.67 -7.82
CA ALA A 84 11.03 -2.89 -8.04
C ALA A 84 9.57 -2.75 -7.52
N ALA A 85 9.37 -2.13 -6.36
CA ALA A 85 8.04 -1.87 -5.84
C ALA A 85 7.29 -0.81 -6.66
N LEU A 86 7.97 0.23 -7.16
CA LEU A 86 7.38 1.25 -8.04
C LEU A 86 6.95 0.69 -9.40
N ASP A 87 7.72 -0.20 -9.98
CA ASP A 87 7.35 -0.91 -11.22
C ASP A 87 6.05 -1.68 -11.02
N ASN A 88 5.90 -2.34 -9.87
CA ASN A 88 4.68 -3.03 -9.47
C ASN A 88 3.51 -2.06 -9.22
N VAL A 89 3.74 -0.91 -8.57
CA VAL A 89 2.72 0.15 -8.43
C VAL A 89 2.20 0.58 -9.80
N SER A 90 3.11 0.80 -10.76
CA SER A 90 2.75 1.17 -12.14
C SER A 90 1.88 0.10 -12.81
N ALA A 91 2.23 -1.19 -12.67
CA ALA A 91 1.46 -2.30 -13.22
C ALA A 91 0.06 -2.41 -12.60
N VAL A 92 -0.06 -2.23 -11.27
CA VAL A 92 -1.34 -2.23 -10.55
C VAL A 92 -2.20 -1.05 -10.99
N LEU A 93 -1.62 0.16 -11.11
CA LEU A 93 -2.31 1.35 -11.61
C LEU A 93 -2.84 1.13 -13.03
N ALA A 94 -2.02 0.64 -13.94
CA ALA A 94 -2.43 0.34 -15.31
C ALA A 94 -3.60 -0.65 -15.35
N THR A 95 -3.54 -1.68 -14.50
CA THR A 95 -4.58 -2.70 -14.38
C THR A 95 -5.90 -2.11 -13.86
N CYS A 96 -5.85 -1.32 -12.79
CA CYS A 96 -7.03 -0.66 -12.22
C CYS A 96 -7.67 0.32 -13.20
N ARG A 97 -6.84 1.13 -13.89
CA ARG A 97 -7.29 2.04 -14.95
C ARG A 97 -8.01 1.29 -16.08
N GLY A 98 -7.43 0.18 -16.54
CA GLY A 98 -8.00 -0.67 -17.58
C GLY A 98 -9.35 -1.32 -17.21
N LEU A 99 -9.57 -1.58 -15.92
CA LEU A 99 -10.83 -2.12 -15.38
C LEU A 99 -11.86 -1.06 -15.02
N GLY A 100 -11.47 0.21 -14.93
CA GLY A 100 -12.32 1.28 -14.41
C GLY A 100 -12.48 1.24 -12.88
N VAL A 101 -11.53 0.64 -12.16
CA VAL A 101 -11.43 0.72 -10.70
C VAL A 101 -11.05 2.14 -10.31
N ARG A 102 -11.68 2.69 -9.28
CA ARG A 102 -11.35 4.02 -8.75
C ARG A 102 -9.93 4.04 -8.20
N VAL A 103 -9.18 5.06 -8.58
CA VAL A 103 -7.83 5.30 -8.06
C VAL A 103 -7.82 6.53 -7.19
N VAL A 104 -7.24 6.41 -6.00
CA VAL A 104 -7.02 7.50 -5.05
C VAL A 104 -5.53 7.55 -4.73
N HIS A 105 -4.90 8.66 -5.04
CA HIS A 105 -3.53 8.94 -4.63
C HIS A 105 -3.56 9.75 -3.33
N VAL A 106 -2.76 9.37 -2.36
CA VAL A 106 -2.58 10.12 -1.11
C VAL A 106 -1.12 10.42 -0.96
N GLY A 107 -0.77 11.69 -0.82
CA GLY A 107 0.61 12.13 -0.69
C GLY A 107 0.83 13.09 0.48
N ILE A 108 2.07 13.18 0.94
CA ILE A 108 2.47 14.12 1.99
C ILE A 108 2.69 15.50 1.34
N GLN A 109 1.89 16.47 1.75
CA GLN A 109 2.05 17.87 1.39
C GLN A 109 1.29 18.75 2.38
N ALA A 110 1.90 19.83 2.84
CA ALA A 110 1.26 20.86 3.64
C ALA A 110 0.33 21.74 2.77
N MET A 111 -0.61 22.42 3.39
CA MET A 111 -1.51 23.36 2.72
C MET A 111 -0.95 24.78 2.71
N LEU A 112 -0.16 25.14 3.74
CA LEU A 112 0.40 26.48 3.90
C LEU A 112 1.79 26.59 3.26
N PRO A 113 2.14 27.77 2.71
CA PRO A 113 3.44 28.00 2.04
C PRO A 113 4.66 27.79 2.93
N GLY A 114 4.54 27.99 4.24
CA GLY A 114 5.61 27.75 5.22
C GLY A 114 5.55 26.34 5.85
N ALA A 115 4.62 25.50 5.40
CA ALA A 115 4.38 24.17 5.97
C ALA A 115 4.07 24.15 7.49
N GLU A 116 3.49 25.23 8.02
CA GLU A 116 3.17 25.39 9.45
C GLU A 116 2.11 24.38 9.92
N ASP A 117 1.25 23.93 9.02
CA ASP A 117 0.21 22.92 9.24
C ASP A 117 0.72 21.48 9.21
N THR A 118 2.02 21.26 9.01
CA THR A 118 2.62 19.93 9.11
C THR A 118 2.43 19.37 10.52
N GLY A 119 2.03 18.09 10.63
CA GLY A 119 1.85 17.41 11.91
C GLY A 119 3.15 17.28 12.72
N ALA A 120 3.04 17.18 14.04
CA ALA A 120 4.18 17.19 14.96
C ALA A 120 5.22 16.10 14.64
N LEU A 121 4.76 14.89 14.29
CA LEU A 121 5.64 13.78 13.89
C LEU A 121 6.47 14.12 12.64
N HIS A 122 5.84 14.63 11.61
CA HIS A 122 6.51 14.99 10.37
C HIS A 122 7.44 16.20 10.55
N LYS A 123 7.05 17.18 11.38
CA LYS A 123 7.95 18.28 11.78
C LYS A 123 9.22 17.77 12.46
N ALA A 124 9.06 16.86 13.43
CA ALA A 124 10.19 16.27 14.14
C ALA A 124 11.10 15.44 13.21
N ALA A 125 10.54 14.87 12.14
CA ALA A 125 11.29 14.14 11.12
C ALA A 125 11.85 15.04 9.99
N GLY A 126 11.64 16.36 10.05
CA GLY A 126 12.10 17.29 9.02
C GLY A 126 11.32 17.24 7.70
N MET A 127 10.16 16.58 7.68
CA MET A 127 9.32 16.38 6.49
C MET A 127 8.41 17.60 6.26
N LEU A 128 9.01 18.73 5.88
CA LEU A 128 8.33 20.00 5.63
C LEU A 128 8.17 20.19 4.12
N TYR A 129 7.01 19.80 3.59
CA TYR A 129 6.74 19.86 2.15
C TYR A 129 5.61 20.88 1.87
N PRO A 130 5.92 22.16 1.66
CA PRO A 130 4.92 23.16 1.26
C PRO A 130 4.34 22.88 -0.13
N PRO A 131 3.23 23.52 -0.50
CA PRO A 131 2.67 23.41 -1.84
C PRO A 131 3.70 23.70 -2.93
N GLY A 132 3.81 22.78 -3.91
CA GLY A 132 4.79 22.90 -4.99
C GLY A 132 6.21 22.46 -4.64
N SER A 133 6.46 21.90 -3.44
CA SER A 133 7.73 21.28 -3.11
C SER A 133 8.05 20.17 -4.11
N PRO A 134 9.27 20.13 -4.69
CA PRO A 134 9.68 19.01 -5.56
C PRO A 134 9.60 17.65 -4.85
N ASP A 135 9.84 17.62 -3.54
CA ASP A 135 9.83 16.39 -2.75
C ASP A 135 8.42 15.81 -2.56
N SER A 136 7.37 16.63 -2.66
CA SER A 136 5.98 16.17 -2.65
C SER A 136 5.44 15.76 -4.02
N ALA A 137 6.19 15.93 -5.11
CA ALA A 137 5.79 15.47 -6.43
C ALA A 137 5.72 13.93 -6.47
N PHE A 138 4.69 13.40 -7.13
CA PHE A 138 4.59 11.95 -7.36
C PHE A 138 5.71 11.48 -8.30
N LEU A 139 6.20 10.27 -8.03
CA LEU A 139 7.16 9.59 -8.91
C LEU A 139 6.50 9.28 -10.27
N PRO A 140 7.29 9.20 -11.37
CA PRO A 140 6.74 8.95 -12.71
C PRO A 140 5.84 7.73 -12.80
N GLU A 141 6.21 6.64 -12.10
CA GLU A 141 5.51 5.35 -12.05
C GLU A 141 4.12 5.45 -11.40
N ALA A 142 3.92 6.46 -10.53
CA ALA A 142 2.70 6.65 -9.77
C ALA A 142 2.02 8.00 -10.04
N THR A 143 2.37 8.67 -11.15
CA THR A 143 1.78 9.96 -11.49
C THR A 143 0.26 9.85 -11.69
N PRO A 144 -0.56 10.66 -10.98
CA PRO A 144 -2.00 10.70 -11.17
C PRO A 144 -2.36 11.13 -12.60
N VAL A 145 -3.44 10.57 -13.13
CA VAL A 145 -4.01 10.99 -14.42
C VAL A 145 -5.34 11.71 -14.23
N ALA A 146 -5.80 12.40 -15.27
CA ALA A 146 -7.05 13.16 -15.21
C ALA A 146 -8.24 12.27 -14.81
N GLY A 147 -9.00 12.71 -13.82
CA GLY A 147 -10.14 11.98 -13.27
C GLY A 147 -9.82 11.09 -12.06
N GLU A 148 -8.56 10.95 -11.67
CA GLU A 148 -8.16 10.30 -10.42
C GLU A 148 -8.21 11.28 -9.25
N ILE A 149 -8.45 10.75 -8.06
CA ILE A 149 -8.54 11.55 -6.84
C ILE A 149 -7.14 11.70 -6.24
N VAL A 150 -6.77 12.92 -5.90
CA VAL A 150 -5.52 13.23 -5.21
C VAL A 150 -5.87 13.90 -3.88
N LEU A 151 -5.41 13.29 -2.79
CA LEU A 151 -5.54 13.82 -1.43
C LEU A 151 -4.15 14.10 -0.86
N THR A 152 -4.04 15.14 -0.04
CA THR A 152 -2.80 15.47 0.66
C THR A 152 -2.98 15.33 2.16
N LYS A 153 -1.92 14.88 2.84
CA LYS A 153 -1.89 14.67 4.28
C LYS A 153 -0.61 15.23 4.90
N THR A 154 -0.69 15.53 6.19
CA THR A 154 0.45 16.01 7.00
C THR A 154 0.74 15.09 8.19
N CYS A 155 0.25 13.85 8.13
CA CYS A 155 0.47 12.79 9.12
C CYS A 155 0.61 11.43 8.43
N SER A 156 0.93 10.37 9.17
CA SER A 156 1.16 9.03 8.58
C SER A 156 -0.11 8.40 8.03
N GLY A 157 -1.19 8.33 8.80
CA GLY A 157 -2.43 7.67 8.40
C GLY A 157 -3.21 8.45 7.36
N VAL A 158 -3.78 7.77 6.38
CA VAL A 158 -4.61 8.41 5.34
C VAL A 158 -5.95 8.90 5.90
N HIS A 159 -6.52 8.18 6.87
CA HIS A 159 -7.80 8.55 7.47
C HIS A 159 -7.71 9.82 8.32
N VAL A 160 -6.74 9.88 9.23
CA VAL A 160 -6.58 11.02 10.15
C VAL A 160 -6.22 12.31 9.39
N GLY A 161 -5.48 12.19 8.29
CA GLY A 161 -4.96 13.33 7.55
C GLY A 161 -5.80 13.82 6.38
N THR A 162 -6.88 13.08 6.01
CA THR A 162 -7.66 13.42 4.80
C THR A 162 -9.15 13.08 4.98
N GLN A 163 -9.97 13.51 4.02
CA GLN A 163 -11.39 13.11 3.90
C GLN A 163 -11.61 11.76 3.18
N ILE A 164 -10.63 10.86 3.18
CA ILE A 164 -10.69 9.61 2.40
C ILE A 164 -11.90 8.74 2.75
N ASP A 165 -12.27 8.63 4.02
CA ASP A 165 -13.43 7.85 4.45
C ASP A 165 -14.71 8.39 3.81
N GLN A 166 -14.93 9.70 3.85
CA GLN A 166 -16.07 10.33 3.21
C GLN A 166 -16.07 10.11 1.69
N VAL A 167 -14.91 10.22 1.05
CA VAL A 167 -14.76 10.01 -0.40
C VAL A 167 -15.11 8.57 -0.77
N LEU A 168 -14.55 7.59 -0.09
CA LEU A 168 -14.79 6.17 -0.35
C LEU A 168 -16.27 5.79 -0.13
N ARG A 169 -16.88 6.25 0.95
CA ARG A 169 -18.32 6.01 1.21
C ARG A 169 -19.23 6.64 0.16
N ASN A 170 -18.94 7.87 -0.25
CA ASN A 170 -19.72 8.55 -1.28
C ASN A 170 -19.61 7.84 -2.64
N LEU A 171 -18.50 7.15 -2.90
CA LEU A 171 -18.28 6.34 -4.09
C LEU A 171 -18.88 4.92 -4.00
N GLY A 172 -19.42 4.53 -2.85
CA GLY A 172 -19.96 3.18 -2.61
C GLY A 172 -18.86 2.12 -2.49
N VAL A 173 -17.64 2.54 -2.15
CA VAL A 173 -16.48 1.62 -1.99
C VAL A 173 -16.54 0.93 -0.63
N ASP A 174 -16.42 -0.40 -0.62
CA ASP A 174 -16.27 -1.22 0.59
C ASP A 174 -14.96 -2.05 0.58
N LYS A 175 -14.27 -2.12 -0.56
CA LYS A 175 -13.02 -2.83 -0.76
C LYS A 175 -11.90 -1.87 -1.17
N VAL A 176 -10.80 -1.91 -0.42
CA VAL A 176 -9.65 -1.04 -0.65
C VAL A 176 -8.43 -1.90 -0.92
N PHE A 177 -7.90 -1.82 -2.13
CA PHE A 177 -6.58 -2.33 -2.45
C PHE A 177 -5.55 -1.25 -2.17
N MET A 178 -4.45 -1.62 -1.52
CA MET A 178 -3.41 -0.67 -1.12
C MET A 178 -2.07 -1.00 -1.74
N ALA A 179 -1.39 0.04 -2.18
CA ALA A 179 -0.02 0.03 -2.67
C ALA A 179 0.70 1.31 -2.20
N GLY A 180 2.02 1.34 -2.25
CA GLY A 180 2.82 2.53 -1.92
C GLY A 180 3.72 2.38 -0.71
N PHE A 181 4.01 3.47 0.04
CA PHE A 181 5.18 3.57 0.93
C PHE A 181 4.90 4.33 2.25
N TYR A 182 5.65 4.04 3.35
CA TYR A 182 6.40 2.81 3.56
C TYR A 182 5.51 1.81 4.28
N THR A 183 5.74 0.51 4.02
CA THR A 183 4.91 -0.58 4.57
C THR A 183 4.77 -0.52 6.08
N ASP A 184 5.86 -0.24 6.79
CA ASP A 184 5.94 -0.18 8.25
C ASP A 184 5.52 1.18 8.86
N GLN A 185 5.14 2.14 8.03
CA GLN A 185 4.76 3.49 8.45
C GLN A 185 3.36 3.85 7.96
N CYS A 186 3.25 4.65 6.90
CA CYS A 186 1.98 5.18 6.40
C CYS A 186 1.02 4.08 5.97
N ILE A 187 1.51 3.02 5.30
CA ILE A 187 0.68 1.87 4.92
C ILE A 187 0.14 1.16 6.15
N SER A 188 1.01 0.75 7.09
CA SER A 188 0.61 -0.01 8.29
C SER A 188 -0.42 0.74 9.14
N THR A 189 -0.26 2.06 9.30
CA THR A 189 -1.22 2.92 10.01
C THR A 189 -2.55 2.97 9.25
N SER A 190 -2.51 3.25 7.96
CA SER A 190 -3.70 3.39 7.12
C SER A 190 -4.54 2.10 7.01
N VAL A 191 -3.88 0.95 6.94
CA VAL A 191 -4.53 -0.36 6.88
C VAL A 191 -5.37 -0.61 8.14
N ARG A 192 -4.82 -0.33 9.32
CA ARG A 192 -5.54 -0.50 10.59
C ARG A 192 -6.73 0.45 10.69
N ASP A 193 -6.52 1.73 10.36
CA ASP A 193 -7.59 2.73 10.38
C ASP A 193 -8.74 2.33 9.44
N LEU A 194 -8.43 1.92 8.20
CA LEU A 194 -9.44 1.53 7.22
C LEU A 194 -10.18 0.25 7.62
N ALA A 195 -9.47 -0.73 8.18
CA ALA A 195 -10.09 -1.96 8.69
C ALA A 195 -11.04 -1.67 9.87
N ASP A 196 -10.63 -0.82 10.81
CA ASP A 196 -11.45 -0.40 11.96
C ASP A 196 -12.67 0.41 11.53
N LEU A 197 -12.60 1.14 10.41
CA LEU A 197 -13.73 1.82 9.78
C LEU A 197 -14.67 0.88 9.00
N GLY A 198 -14.33 -0.41 8.90
CA GLY A 198 -15.16 -1.44 8.29
C GLY A 198 -14.90 -1.68 6.79
N TYR A 199 -13.83 -1.13 6.23
CA TYR A 199 -13.41 -1.49 4.87
C TYR A 199 -12.74 -2.86 4.85
N ARG A 200 -12.96 -3.61 3.79
CA ARG A 200 -12.19 -4.81 3.48
C ARG A 200 -10.91 -4.39 2.75
N VAL A 201 -9.77 -4.60 3.40
CA VAL A 201 -8.48 -4.15 2.88
C VAL A 201 -7.70 -5.31 2.28
N SER A 202 -7.08 -5.11 1.13
CA SER A 202 -6.12 -6.02 0.51
C SER A 202 -4.84 -5.27 0.17
N LEU A 203 -3.71 -5.86 0.49
CA LEU A 203 -2.38 -5.33 0.17
C LEU A 203 -1.90 -5.94 -1.15
N ILE A 204 -1.35 -5.13 -2.02
CA ILE A 204 -0.50 -5.62 -3.10
C ILE A 204 0.93 -5.57 -2.57
N ASP A 205 1.37 -6.67 -1.98
CA ASP A 205 2.49 -6.65 -1.05
C ASP A 205 3.86 -6.43 -1.69
N ASP A 206 4.03 -6.77 -2.95
CA ASP A 206 5.22 -6.46 -3.74
C ASP A 206 5.15 -5.10 -4.48
N ALA A 207 3.98 -4.41 -4.43
CA ALA A 207 3.81 -3.01 -4.79
C ALA A 207 3.98 -2.07 -3.59
N MET A 208 4.71 -2.53 -2.58
CA MET A 208 5.06 -1.81 -1.35
C MET A 208 6.51 -2.07 -1.00
N ALA A 209 7.13 -1.14 -0.29
CA ALA A 209 8.42 -1.34 0.34
C ALA A 209 8.51 -0.61 1.68
N ALA A 210 9.43 -1.00 2.52
CA ALA A 210 9.92 -0.24 3.66
C ALA A 210 11.38 0.12 3.43
N MET A 211 11.98 0.88 4.34
CA MET A 211 13.40 1.29 4.24
C MET A 211 14.38 0.10 4.29
N SER A 212 13.91 -1.09 4.67
CA SER A 212 14.65 -2.35 4.53
C SER A 212 13.71 -3.53 4.35
N PRO A 213 14.18 -4.64 3.74
CA PRO A 213 13.37 -5.86 3.57
C PRO A 213 12.87 -6.43 4.90
N ALA A 214 13.68 -6.40 5.96
CA ALA A 214 13.27 -6.89 7.28
C ALA A 214 12.13 -6.05 7.87
N ARG A 215 12.18 -4.73 7.75
CA ARG A 215 11.09 -3.84 8.19
C ARG A 215 9.80 -4.10 7.41
N HIS A 216 9.91 -4.31 6.11
CA HIS A 216 8.78 -4.65 5.26
C HIS A 216 8.10 -5.96 5.70
N GLN A 217 8.87 -7.04 5.88
CA GLN A 217 8.35 -8.34 6.30
C GLN A 217 7.70 -8.27 7.69
N ASN A 218 8.34 -7.61 8.66
CA ASN A 218 7.79 -7.44 10.01
C ASN A 218 6.44 -6.67 9.98
N ALA A 219 6.35 -5.64 9.17
CA ALA A 219 5.10 -4.90 9.00
C ALA A 219 4.01 -5.79 8.41
N LEU A 220 4.31 -6.52 7.34
CA LEU A 220 3.36 -7.44 6.73
C LEU A 220 2.88 -8.51 7.71
N GLN A 221 3.76 -9.11 8.51
CA GLN A 221 3.37 -10.07 9.55
C GLN A 221 2.38 -9.49 10.56
N SER A 222 2.53 -8.20 10.90
CA SER A 222 1.70 -7.55 11.91
C SER A 222 0.32 -7.11 11.40
N ILE A 223 0.10 -7.04 10.08
CA ILE A 223 -1.16 -6.53 9.49
C ILE A 223 -1.92 -7.57 8.67
N ARG A 224 -1.22 -8.56 8.10
CA ARG A 224 -1.86 -9.64 7.34
C ARG A 224 -2.82 -10.45 8.21
N LYS A 225 -3.84 -11.03 7.58
CA LYS A 225 -4.82 -11.97 8.15
C LYS A 225 -5.75 -11.39 9.21
N LEU A 226 -5.34 -10.37 9.95
CA LEU A 226 -6.22 -9.69 10.91
C LEU A 226 -6.84 -8.42 10.32
N TYR A 227 -6.02 -7.54 9.73
CA TYR A 227 -6.49 -6.24 9.21
C TYR A 227 -6.62 -6.23 7.68
N ALA A 228 -5.88 -7.08 6.99
CA ALA A 228 -5.88 -7.11 5.53
C ALA A 228 -5.54 -8.49 4.95
N ASN A 229 -6.06 -8.75 3.76
CA ASN A 229 -5.51 -9.73 2.83
C ASN A 229 -4.18 -9.26 2.25
N SER A 230 -3.45 -10.17 1.60
CA SER A 230 -2.34 -9.77 0.74
C SER A 230 -2.24 -10.71 -0.47
N GLU A 231 -1.83 -10.14 -1.58
CA GLU A 231 -1.55 -10.84 -2.82
C GLU A 231 -0.40 -10.15 -3.56
N SER A 232 0.23 -10.87 -4.49
CA SER A 232 1.26 -10.29 -5.35
C SER A 232 0.63 -9.48 -6.49
N THR A 233 1.42 -8.57 -7.08
CA THR A 233 1.03 -7.87 -8.33
C THR A 233 0.67 -8.84 -9.43
N ALA A 234 1.44 -9.93 -9.59
CA ALA A 234 1.17 -10.95 -10.61
C ALA A 234 -0.20 -11.62 -10.43
N ASP A 235 -0.56 -12.00 -9.20
CA ASP A 235 -1.86 -12.61 -8.90
C ASP A 235 -3.01 -11.63 -9.12
N PHE A 236 -2.82 -10.38 -8.68
CA PHE A 236 -3.80 -9.31 -8.88
C PHE A 236 -4.07 -9.08 -10.38
N VAL A 237 -3.02 -8.93 -11.20
CA VAL A 237 -3.12 -8.72 -12.64
C VAL A 237 -3.80 -9.90 -13.31
N ALA A 238 -3.41 -11.13 -13.00
CA ALA A 238 -4.02 -12.34 -13.58
C ALA A 238 -5.54 -12.43 -13.29
N ARG A 239 -5.96 -12.09 -12.07
CA ARG A 239 -7.39 -12.04 -11.70
C ARG A 239 -8.14 -10.95 -12.47
N ALA A 240 -7.53 -9.80 -12.63
CA ALA A 240 -8.09 -8.66 -13.37
C ALA A 240 -8.31 -9.01 -14.86
N GLU A 241 -7.34 -9.66 -15.49
CA GLU A 241 -7.42 -10.13 -16.88
C GLU A 241 -8.53 -11.16 -17.06
N ALA A 242 -8.67 -12.10 -16.12
CA ALA A 242 -9.75 -13.07 -16.13
C ALA A 242 -11.15 -12.44 -16.06
N LEU A 243 -11.30 -11.35 -15.29
CA LEU A 243 -12.53 -10.56 -15.24
C LEU A 243 -12.82 -9.86 -16.56
N SER A 244 -11.80 -9.22 -17.16
CA SER A 244 -11.93 -8.53 -18.45
C SER A 244 -12.35 -9.47 -19.58
N SER A 245 -11.83 -10.69 -19.58
CA SER A 245 -12.16 -11.72 -20.57
C SER A 245 -13.61 -12.20 -20.44
N LYS A 246 -14.11 -12.42 -19.23
CA LYS A 246 -15.52 -12.79 -18.97
C LYS A 246 -16.47 -11.70 -19.40
N ARG A 247 -16.17 -10.43 -19.17
CA ARG A 247 -17.00 -9.28 -19.61
C ARG A 247 -17.09 -9.21 -21.13
N ARG A 248 -16.00 -9.45 -21.85
CA ARG A 248 -16.00 -9.49 -23.34
C ARG A 248 -16.76 -10.68 -23.89
N GLY A 249 -16.63 -11.88 -23.31
CA GLY A 249 -17.33 -13.11 -23.75
C GLY A 249 -18.84 -13.06 -23.53
N GLY A 250 -19.31 -12.43 -22.46
CA GLY A 250 -20.75 -12.25 -22.17
C GLY A 250 -21.51 -11.37 -23.17
N TRP A 251 -20.81 -10.49 -23.87
CA TRP A 251 -21.43 -9.63 -24.90
C TRP A 251 -21.73 -10.37 -26.21
N PHE A 252 -21.01 -11.44 -26.51
CA PHE A 252 -21.19 -12.23 -27.75
C PHE A 252 -22.31 -13.26 -27.64
N THR A 253 -22.70 -13.68 -26.44
CA THR A 253 -23.75 -14.70 -26.25
C THR A 253 -25.18 -14.12 -26.15
N GLY A 254 -25.33 -12.81 -26.04
CA GLY A 254 -26.62 -12.13 -25.85
C GLY A 254 -27.38 -11.73 -27.13
N ARG A 255 -26.80 -11.89 -28.32
CA ARG A 255 -27.41 -11.40 -29.58
C ARG A 255 -28.09 -12.47 -30.46
N HIS A 256 -28.35 -13.66 -29.97
CA HIS A 256 -29.05 -14.72 -30.74
C HIS A 256 -30.28 -15.27 -30.03
N ARG A 257 -31.17 -14.40 -29.52
CA ARG A 257 -32.54 -14.79 -29.21
C ARG A 257 -33.48 -13.59 -29.40
N GLN A 258 -33.74 -13.25 -30.63
CA GLN A 258 -35.01 -12.62 -31.08
C GLN A 258 -35.09 -12.85 -32.60
N ALA A 259 -35.74 -13.92 -32.99
CA ALA A 259 -36.46 -14.08 -34.25
C ALA A 259 -37.69 -14.94 -33.98
#